data_ae1702e8ef549e0012baf523f0052f01
#
_entry.id   ae1702e8ef549e0012baf523f0052f01
#
_cell.length_a   1.000
_cell.length_b   1.000
_cell.length_c   1.000
_cell.angle_alpha   90.00
_cell.angle_beta   90.00
_cell.angle_gamma   90.00
#
_symmetry.space_group_name_H-M   'P 1'
#
loop_
_entity.id
_entity.type
_entity.pdbx_description
1 polymer ?
#
loop_
_entity_poly.entity_id
_entity_poly.type
_entity_poly.pdbx_seq_one_letter_code
_entity_poly.pdbx_strand_id
1 'polypeptide(L)'
;MARNMNMDLIYRFFDAVNMHRWNDHLRPLDLTELDKQAHKAAIAWVLGKFEETENGTELDWQRIIEHTMFSFLKRTVLTDLKPQLLHRMEDEKFNEVNDYVISEIRAAIPDLEKSFMERFEMYLREPQDCIEDRIISAAHYMATNWEFNIIYDMNKRSIGIENTKTALAMELSNYYSLTGVKSVIDSQSMTFVDLIGQLRFQKRWTRIPRIPETTVLGHSLLVANMTYLNDLDSKAGARQIYNDYYTALFHDLPEVLTKDVITPVKVNVHGLVEILDEYEHELVNSKIMPLIPEAWHEEFRFLTFDPFADKDDAKFGKVNGRCIKLCDVMGAYLEANVSRRLGIHSANLKHGEESLRERLERDGAPIGASELMRRFDEMEI
;
A
#
# COMPACT_ATOMS: atom_id res chain seq x y z
N MET A 1 -23.95 11.61 -0.17
CA MET A 1 -23.09 12.79 0.08
C MET A 1 -21.70 12.43 -0.40
N ALA A 2 -21.01 13.37 -1.07
CA ALA A 2 -19.61 13.13 -1.46
C ALA A 2 -18.75 12.84 -0.23
N ARG A 3 -17.89 11.82 -0.32
CA ARG A 3 -16.99 11.37 0.74
C ARG A 3 -15.63 11.03 0.16
N ASN A 4 -14.59 11.13 0.98
CA ASN A 4 -13.28 10.60 0.63
C ASN A 4 -13.30 9.07 0.62
N MET A 5 -13.96 8.45 1.61
CA MET A 5 -14.22 7.02 1.67
C MET A 5 -15.25 6.62 0.61
N ASN A 6 -14.80 6.48 -0.64
CA ASN A 6 -15.60 6.28 -1.83
C ASN A 6 -15.28 4.92 -2.46
N MET A 7 -16.32 4.10 -2.77
CA MET A 7 -16.12 2.74 -3.26
C MET A 7 -15.51 2.69 -4.66
N ASP A 8 -15.86 3.61 -5.56
CA ASP A 8 -15.26 3.65 -6.90
C ASP A 8 -13.76 3.93 -6.84
N LEU A 9 -13.32 4.81 -5.90
CA LEU A 9 -11.91 5.09 -5.65
C LEU A 9 -11.20 3.87 -5.03
N ILE A 10 -11.81 3.24 -4.03
CA ILE A 10 -11.26 2.04 -3.37
C ILE A 10 -11.12 0.90 -4.37
N TYR A 11 -12.15 0.66 -5.19
CA TYR A 11 -12.10 -0.39 -6.20
C TYR A 11 -11.03 -0.11 -7.25
N ARG A 12 -10.82 1.14 -7.63
CA ARG A 12 -9.76 1.52 -8.56
C ARG A 12 -8.36 1.20 -8.02
N PHE A 13 -8.11 1.40 -6.73
CA PHE A 13 -6.87 0.95 -6.10
C PHE A 13 -6.77 -0.57 -6.05
N PHE A 14 -7.86 -1.25 -5.72
CA PHE A 14 -7.90 -2.71 -5.71
C PHE A 14 -7.63 -3.30 -7.09
N ASP A 15 -8.23 -2.76 -8.15
CA ASP A 15 -8.10 -3.26 -9.53
C ASP A 15 -6.65 -3.21 -10.06
N ALA A 16 -5.79 -2.40 -9.44
CA ALA A 16 -4.36 -2.39 -9.78
C ALA A 16 -3.64 -3.72 -9.49
N VAL A 17 -4.27 -4.68 -8.84
CA VAL A 17 -3.82 -6.07 -8.74
C VAL A 17 -3.80 -6.75 -10.12
N ASN A 18 -4.63 -6.30 -11.07
CA ASN A 18 -4.67 -6.78 -12.45
C ASN A 18 -3.64 -6.07 -13.36
N MET A 19 -2.98 -5.03 -12.86
CA MET A 19 -1.93 -4.32 -13.61
C MET A 19 -0.59 -5.03 -13.43
N HIS A 20 -0.31 -5.98 -14.33
CA HIS A 20 0.92 -6.76 -14.29
C HIS A 20 2.12 -5.95 -14.79
N ARG A 21 3.15 -5.89 -13.98
CA ARG A 21 4.43 -5.23 -14.27
C ARG A 21 5.41 -6.22 -14.89
N TRP A 22 6.36 -5.71 -15.68
CA TRP A 22 7.35 -6.55 -16.37
C TRP A 22 6.74 -7.66 -17.22
N ASN A 23 5.55 -7.40 -17.78
CA ASN A 23 4.78 -8.40 -18.56
C ASN A 23 5.41 -8.75 -19.91
N ASP A 24 6.43 -7.99 -20.35
CA ASP A 24 7.26 -8.26 -21.52
C ASP A 24 8.57 -9.01 -21.17
N HIS A 25 8.72 -9.48 -19.92
CA HIS A 25 9.89 -10.21 -19.42
C HIS A 25 9.50 -11.54 -18.78
N LEU A 26 10.46 -12.49 -18.73
CA LEU A 26 10.30 -13.71 -17.94
C LEU A 26 10.22 -13.34 -16.46
N ARG A 27 9.23 -13.88 -15.75
CA ARG A 27 8.96 -13.62 -14.34
C ARG A 27 8.78 -14.93 -13.57
N PRO A 28 9.34 -15.07 -12.37
CA PRO A 28 9.09 -16.25 -11.54
C PRO A 28 7.71 -16.23 -10.87
N LEU A 29 7.08 -15.05 -10.78
CA LEU A 29 5.76 -14.79 -10.19
C LEU A 29 5.16 -13.56 -10.86
N ASP A 30 3.86 -13.35 -10.65
CA ASP A 30 3.21 -12.11 -11.05
C ASP A 30 3.65 -10.97 -10.14
N LEU A 31 4.12 -9.89 -10.76
CA LEU A 31 4.46 -8.63 -10.12
C LEU A 31 3.37 -7.62 -10.47
N THR A 32 2.63 -7.15 -9.48
CA THR A 32 1.49 -6.26 -9.68
C THR A 32 1.81 -4.81 -9.33
N GLU A 33 1.07 -3.87 -9.91
CA GLU A 33 1.22 -2.46 -9.57
C GLU A 33 0.80 -2.20 -8.11
N LEU A 34 -0.24 -2.90 -7.61
CA LEU A 34 -0.67 -2.77 -6.22
C LEU A 34 0.46 -3.10 -5.24
N ASP A 35 1.16 -4.23 -5.43
CA ASP A 35 2.29 -4.63 -4.60
C ASP A 35 3.47 -3.65 -4.68
N LYS A 36 3.74 -3.15 -5.89
CA LYS A 36 4.79 -2.17 -6.09
C LYS A 36 4.51 -0.85 -5.35
N GLN A 37 3.27 -0.38 -5.39
CA GLN A 37 2.88 0.82 -4.67
C GLN A 37 2.92 0.63 -3.15
N ALA A 38 2.57 -0.55 -2.66
CA ALA A 38 2.71 -0.90 -1.24
C ALA A 38 4.18 -0.87 -0.79
N HIS A 39 5.07 -1.49 -1.57
CA HIS A 39 6.51 -1.47 -1.29
C HIS A 39 7.06 -0.04 -1.33
N LYS A 40 6.64 0.77 -2.34
CA LYS A 40 7.02 2.19 -2.43
C LYS A 40 6.59 2.97 -1.19
N ALA A 41 5.36 2.78 -0.69
CA ALA A 41 4.87 3.47 0.50
C ALA A 41 5.71 3.12 1.75
N ALA A 42 6.06 1.86 1.92
CA ALA A 42 6.92 1.41 3.03
C ALA A 42 8.36 1.94 2.91
N ILE A 43 8.94 1.93 1.70
CA ILE A 43 10.27 2.51 1.47
C ILE A 43 10.24 4.01 1.74
N ALA A 44 9.20 4.74 1.31
CA ALA A 44 9.07 6.17 1.58
C ALA A 44 9.07 6.48 3.09
N TRP A 45 8.42 5.62 3.90
CA TRP A 45 8.49 5.72 5.36
C TRP A 45 9.93 5.56 5.86
N VAL A 46 10.63 4.53 5.42
CA VAL A 46 12.03 4.30 5.83
C VAL A 46 12.94 5.48 5.46
N LEU A 47 12.85 5.97 4.23
CA LEU A 47 13.65 7.11 3.76
C LEU A 47 13.32 8.37 4.56
N GLY A 48 12.04 8.66 4.79
CA GLY A 48 11.60 9.81 5.59
C GLY A 48 12.09 9.72 7.03
N LYS A 49 12.02 8.54 7.65
CA LYS A 49 12.53 8.34 9.01
C LYS A 49 14.03 8.60 9.14
N PHE A 50 14.83 8.29 8.13
CA PHE A 50 16.25 8.66 8.08
C PHE A 50 16.45 10.17 7.96
N GLU A 51 15.67 10.85 7.10
CA GLU A 51 15.76 12.32 6.98
C GLU A 51 15.39 13.03 8.29
N GLU A 52 14.38 12.52 9.03
CA GLU A 52 14.05 13.04 10.36
C GLU A 52 15.16 12.79 11.38
N THR A 53 15.68 11.56 11.46
CA THR A 53 16.58 11.15 12.57
C THR A 53 18.03 11.57 12.36
N GLU A 54 18.52 11.61 11.13
CA GLU A 54 19.93 11.95 10.83
C GLU A 54 20.10 13.43 10.44
N ASN A 55 19.11 14.04 9.78
CA ASN A 55 19.18 15.44 9.34
C ASN A 55 18.33 16.38 10.19
N GLY A 56 17.46 15.86 11.07
CA GLY A 56 16.51 16.70 11.81
C GLY A 56 15.49 17.40 10.91
N THR A 57 15.22 16.84 9.73
CA THR A 57 14.25 17.40 8.78
C THR A 57 12.84 17.23 9.32
N GLU A 58 12.08 18.29 9.37
CA GLU A 58 10.63 18.21 9.67
C GLU A 58 9.89 17.88 8.36
N LEU A 59 9.21 16.73 8.33
CA LEU A 59 8.50 16.23 7.15
C LEU A 59 6.99 16.39 7.29
N ASP A 60 6.34 16.78 6.22
CA ASP A 60 4.88 16.65 6.07
C ASP A 60 4.51 15.23 5.67
N TRP A 61 4.28 14.37 6.68
CA TRP A 61 3.90 12.99 6.48
C TRP A 61 2.54 12.83 5.78
N GLN A 62 1.62 13.76 6.00
CA GLN A 62 0.34 13.73 5.30
C GLN A 62 0.55 13.96 3.80
N ARG A 63 1.47 14.86 3.41
CA ARG A 63 1.88 15.06 2.02
C ARG A 63 2.53 13.78 1.44
N ILE A 64 3.42 13.11 2.18
CA ILE A 64 4.03 11.85 1.73
C ILE A 64 2.95 10.80 1.45
N ILE A 65 2.00 10.62 2.35
CA ILE A 65 0.89 9.67 2.20
C ILE A 65 0.03 10.04 1.00
N GLU A 66 -0.42 11.29 0.93
CA GLU A 66 -1.35 11.75 -0.10
C GLU A 66 -0.72 11.76 -1.49
N HIS A 67 0.51 12.26 -1.64
CA HIS A 67 1.20 12.27 -2.93
C HIS A 67 1.62 10.86 -3.39
N THR A 68 1.90 9.94 -2.46
CA THR A 68 2.05 8.52 -2.77
C THR A 68 0.77 7.96 -3.37
N MET A 69 -0.39 8.26 -2.78
CA MET A 69 -1.71 7.87 -3.27
C MET A 69 -2.05 8.53 -4.60
N PHE A 70 -1.76 9.83 -4.78
CA PHE A 70 -2.01 10.56 -6.03
C PHE A 70 -1.17 10.04 -7.19
N SER A 71 0.13 9.76 -6.95
CA SER A 71 0.97 9.13 -7.97
C SER A 71 0.47 7.73 -8.36
N PHE A 72 -0.07 6.98 -7.41
CA PHE A 72 -0.72 5.71 -7.68
C PHE A 72 -2.00 5.89 -8.51
N LEU A 73 -2.86 6.82 -8.15
CA LEU A 73 -4.09 7.12 -8.89
C LEU A 73 -3.80 7.53 -10.34
N LYS A 74 -2.81 8.42 -10.57
CA LYS A 74 -2.31 8.73 -11.92
C LYS A 74 -1.91 7.47 -12.68
N ARG A 75 -1.20 6.56 -12.02
CA ARG A 75 -0.72 5.31 -12.64
C ARG A 75 -1.86 4.37 -13.04
N THR A 76 -2.96 4.32 -12.28
CA THR A 76 -4.13 3.50 -12.63
C THR A 76 -4.82 3.97 -13.93
N VAL A 77 -4.65 5.22 -14.33
CA VAL A 77 -5.16 5.77 -15.60
C VAL A 77 -4.20 5.50 -16.74
N LEU A 78 -2.90 5.78 -16.54
CA LEU A 78 -1.89 5.68 -17.60
C LEU A 78 -1.41 4.25 -17.87
N THR A 79 -1.76 3.32 -17.01
CA THR A 79 -1.41 1.89 -17.09
C THR A 79 0.10 1.59 -17.16
N ASP A 80 0.52 0.44 -17.68
CA ASP A 80 1.93 0.04 -17.73
C ASP A 80 2.63 0.53 -19.00
N LEU A 81 2.91 1.84 -19.06
CA LEU A 81 3.71 2.43 -20.11
C LEU A 81 5.20 2.21 -19.84
N LYS A 82 5.97 1.99 -20.92
CA LYS A 82 7.45 1.95 -20.80
C LYS A 82 7.96 3.30 -20.27
N PRO A 83 8.90 3.30 -19.30
CA PRO A 83 9.38 4.54 -18.67
C PRO A 83 9.84 5.61 -19.68
N GLN A 84 10.57 5.22 -20.74
CA GLN A 84 11.04 6.16 -21.75
C GLN A 84 9.88 6.84 -22.52
N LEU A 85 8.80 6.11 -22.76
CA LEU A 85 7.61 6.68 -23.39
C LEU A 85 6.87 7.60 -22.45
N LEU A 86 6.72 7.19 -21.19
CA LEU A 86 6.07 7.99 -20.16
C LEU A 86 6.80 9.33 -19.97
N HIS A 87 8.13 9.30 -19.77
CA HIS A 87 8.95 10.53 -19.62
C HIS A 87 8.80 11.44 -20.84
N ARG A 88 8.88 10.88 -22.05
CA ARG A 88 8.70 11.68 -23.26
C ARG A 88 7.30 12.29 -23.37
N MET A 89 6.26 11.56 -22.99
CA MET A 89 4.88 12.08 -22.93
C MET A 89 4.76 13.21 -21.90
N GLU A 90 5.37 13.04 -20.73
CA GLU A 90 5.39 14.07 -19.69
C GLU A 90 6.19 15.31 -20.11
N ASP A 91 7.31 15.14 -20.80
CA ASP A 91 8.11 16.27 -21.29
C ASP A 91 7.42 17.03 -22.42
N GLU A 92 6.84 16.32 -23.42
CA GLU A 92 6.29 16.92 -24.63
C GLU A 92 4.80 17.32 -24.49
N LYS A 93 4.04 16.65 -23.58
CA LYS A 93 2.59 16.69 -23.47
C LYS A 93 2.07 16.79 -22.03
N PHE A 94 2.84 17.42 -21.16
CA PHE A 94 2.56 17.48 -19.71
C PHE A 94 1.11 17.86 -19.40
N ASN A 95 0.62 18.95 -19.97
CA ASN A 95 -0.74 19.42 -19.68
C ASN A 95 -1.81 18.46 -20.24
N GLU A 96 -1.65 18.00 -21.48
CA GLU A 96 -2.61 17.11 -22.14
C GLU A 96 -2.73 15.77 -21.42
N VAL A 97 -1.60 15.22 -20.94
CA VAL A 97 -1.58 13.98 -20.16
C VAL A 97 -2.28 14.16 -18.82
N ASN A 98 -2.00 15.25 -18.11
CA ASN A 98 -2.62 15.52 -16.82
C ASN A 98 -4.12 15.88 -16.97
N ASP A 99 -4.51 16.63 -17.99
CA ASP A 99 -5.91 16.91 -18.30
C ASP A 99 -6.70 15.63 -18.61
N TYR A 100 -6.08 14.70 -19.36
CA TYR A 100 -6.66 13.39 -19.62
C TYR A 100 -6.86 12.61 -18.30
N VAL A 101 -5.83 12.53 -17.44
CA VAL A 101 -5.94 11.85 -16.14
C VAL A 101 -7.04 12.45 -15.28
N ILE A 102 -7.13 13.77 -15.19
CA ILE A 102 -8.17 14.48 -14.45
C ILE A 102 -9.56 14.13 -14.98
N SER A 103 -9.73 14.15 -16.31
CA SER A 103 -11.03 13.86 -16.94
C SER A 103 -11.48 12.41 -16.69
N GLU A 104 -10.56 11.45 -16.78
CA GLU A 104 -10.85 10.03 -16.51
C GLU A 104 -11.25 9.79 -15.05
N ILE A 105 -10.53 10.39 -14.09
CA ILE A 105 -10.87 10.24 -12.67
C ILE A 105 -12.21 10.89 -12.36
N ARG A 106 -12.49 12.08 -12.88
CA ARG A 106 -13.80 12.73 -12.69
C ARG A 106 -14.95 11.94 -13.28
N ALA A 107 -14.74 11.32 -14.44
CA ALA A 107 -15.75 10.48 -15.09
C ALA A 107 -15.99 9.17 -14.33
N ALA A 108 -14.91 8.54 -13.85
CA ALA A 108 -14.99 7.26 -13.16
C ALA A 108 -15.50 7.39 -11.71
N ILE A 109 -15.27 8.54 -11.05
CA ILE A 109 -15.59 8.75 -9.62
C ILE A 109 -16.35 10.08 -9.46
N PRO A 110 -17.59 10.20 -9.97
CA PRO A 110 -18.33 11.48 -10.00
C PRO A 110 -18.69 12.02 -8.61
N ASP A 111 -18.82 11.14 -7.61
CA ASP A 111 -19.21 11.48 -6.25
C ASP A 111 -18.00 11.60 -5.29
N LEU A 112 -16.77 11.70 -5.83
CA LEU A 112 -15.57 11.92 -5.02
C LEU A 112 -15.65 13.28 -4.32
N GLU A 113 -15.14 13.33 -3.07
CA GLU A 113 -15.12 14.57 -2.30
C GLU A 113 -14.34 15.65 -3.05
N LYS A 114 -14.94 16.85 -3.13
CA LYS A 114 -14.43 17.94 -3.98
C LYS A 114 -13.03 18.39 -3.58
N SER A 115 -12.76 18.50 -2.29
CA SER A 115 -11.46 18.94 -1.78
C SER A 115 -10.34 17.91 -2.08
N PHE A 116 -10.66 16.62 -2.09
CA PHE A 116 -9.72 15.58 -2.50
C PHE A 116 -9.37 15.72 -3.99
N MET A 117 -10.39 15.93 -4.83
CA MET A 117 -10.17 16.11 -6.27
C MET A 117 -9.36 17.38 -6.57
N GLU A 118 -9.64 18.49 -5.87
CA GLU A 118 -8.88 19.74 -6.00
C GLU A 118 -7.40 19.55 -5.64
N ARG A 119 -7.09 18.84 -4.54
CA ARG A 119 -5.69 18.53 -4.16
C ARG A 119 -5.01 17.60 -5.17
N PHE A 120 -5.76 16.61 -5.71
CA PHE A 120 -5.23 15.75 -6.77
C PHE A 120 -4.88 16.54 -8.04
N GLU A 121 -5.73 17.49 -8.46
CA GLU A 121 -5.46 18.36 -9.60
C GLU A 121 -4.25 19.27 -9.36
N MET A 122 -4.12 19.83 -8.15
CA MET A 122 -2.94 20.61 -7.76
C MET A 122 -1.67 19.76 -7.85
N TYR A 123 -1.70 18.55 -7.29
CA TYR A 123 -0.59 17.60 -7.40
C TYR A 123 -0.16 17.35 -8.85
N LEU A 124 -1.11 17.19 -9.77
CA LEU A 124 -0.79 16.92 -11.18
C LEU A 124 -0.23 18.13 -11.93
N ARG A 125 -0.52 19.36 -11.49
CA ARG A 125 -0.16 20.61 -12.20
C ARG A 125 1.05 21.31 -11.61
N GLU A 126 1.41 21.02 -10.37
CA GLU A 126 2.52 21.66 -9.67
C GLU A 126 3.81 20.86 -9.78
N PRO A 127 4.99 21.52 -9.74
CA PRO A 127 6.27 20.82 -9.66
C PRO A 127 6.37 19.95 -8.41
N GLN A 128 6.93 18.76 -8.56
CA GLN A 128 7.11 17.78 -7.48
C GLN A 128 8.60 17.79 -7.06
N ASP A 129 9.07 18.87 -6.40
CA ASP A 129 10.48 19.11 -6.10
C ASP A 129 10.80 19.31 -4.61
N CYS A 130 9.78 19.30 -3.72
CA CYS A 130 10.04 19.35 -2.28
C CYS A 130 10.67 18.03 -1.77
N ILE A 131 11.12 18.03 -0.51
CA ILE A 131 11.82 16.88 0.04
C ILE A 131 10.91 15.64 0.10
N GLU A 132 9.64 15.81 0.42
CA GLU A 132 8.65 14.74 0.46
C GLU A 132 8.48 14.09 -0.93
N ASP A 133 8.36 14.90 -1.98
CA ASP A 133 8.21 14.41 -3.35
C ASP A 133 9.47 13.70 -3.85
N ARG A 134 10.65 14.18 -3.43
CA ARG A 134 11.92 13.51 -3.72
C ARG A 134 12.06 12.17 -3.00
N ILE A 135 11.58 12.07 -1.75
CA ILE A 135 11.50 10.81 -1.00
C ILE A 135 10.59 9.82 -1.72
N ILE A 136 9.41 10.25 -2.17
CA ILE A 136 8.44 9.42 -2.90
C ILE A 136 9.03 8.93 -4.22
N SER A 137 9.74 9.79 -4.95
CA SER A 137 10.39 9.45 -6.21
C SER A 137 11.56 8.48 -6.01
N ALA A 138 12.40 8.69 -4.98
CA ALA A 138 13.45 7.75 -4.61
C ALA A 138 12.88 6.37 -4.26
N ALA A 139 11.82 6.33 -3.44
CA ALA A 139 11.11 5.10 -3.08
C ALA A 139 10.53 4.38 -4.31
N HIS A 140 10.02 5.13 -5.30
CA HIS A 140 9.54 4.57 -6.56
C HIS A 140 10.65 3.82 -7.30
N TYR A 141 11.83 4.42 -7.46
CA TYR A 141 12.95 3.78 -8.16
C TYR A 141 13.57 2.63 -7.36
N MET A 142 13.63 2.73 -6.03
CA MET A 142 14.07 1.64 -5.17
C MET A 142 13.13 0.43 -5.28
N ALA A 143 11.81 0.62 -5.22
CA ALA A 143 10.84 -0.46 -5.39
C ALA A 143 10.92 -1.08 -6.80
N THR A 144 11.09 -0.26 -7.84
CA THR A 144 11.25 -0.73 -9.22
C THR A 144 12.55 -1.51 -9.41
N ASN A 145 13.66 -1.03 -8.84
CA ASN A 145 14.95 -1.73 -8.88
C ASN A 145 14.90 -3.06 -8.12
N TRP A 146 14.18 -3.11 -7.02
CA TRP A 146 13.95 -4.34 -6.27
C TRP A 146 13.25 -5.40 -7.13
N GLU A 147 12.18 -5.05 -7.83
CA GLU A 147 11.50 -5.94 -8.78
C GLU A 147 12.42 -6.35 -9.95
N PHE A 148 13.17 -5.40 -10.48
CA PHE A 148 14.12 -5.67 -11.56
C PHE A 148 15.15 -6.72 -11.17
N ASN A 149 15.67 -6.67 -9.94
CA ASN A 149 16.63 -7.65 -9.44
C ASN A 149 16.05 -9.08 -9.39
N ILE A 150 14.74 -9.24 -9.14
CA ILE A 150 14.08 -10.56 -9.20
C ILE A 150 14.11 -11.15 -10.61
N ILE A 151 13.86 -10.32 -11.62
CA ILE A 151 13.71 -10.80 -13.00
C ILE A 151 15.03 -10.79 -13.78
N TYR A 152 16.03 -10.03 -13.35
CA TYR A 152 17.24 -9.75 -14.14
C TYR A 152 17.97 -11.03 -14.59
N ASP A 153 18.21 -11.95 -13.67
CA ASP A 153 18.99 -13.17 -13.98
C ASP A 153 18.31 -14.06 -15.02
N MET A 154 16.99 -14.08 -15.04
CA MET A 154 16.21 -14.84 -16.04
C MET A 154 16.21 -14.16 -17.43
N ASN A 155 16.46 -12.86 -17.46
CA ASN A 155 16.37 -12.03 -18.67
C ASN A 155 17.72 -11.55 -19.21
N LYS A 156 18.85 -12.07 -18.75
CA LYS A 156 20.21 -11.65 -19.19
C LYS A 156 20.43 -11.73 -20.70
N ARG A 157 19.62 -12.52 -21.42
CA ARG A 157 19.66 -12.65 -22.88
C ARG A 157 18.61 -11.81 -23.60
N SER A 158 17.75 -11.12 -22.86
CA SER A 158 16.71 -10.27 -23.45
C SER A 158 17.31 -8.97 -23.99
N ILE A 159 16.85 -8.57 -25.17
CA ILE A 159 17.31 -7.32 -25.80
C ILE A 159 16.94 -6.14 -24.90
N GLY A 160 17.92 -5.29 -24.61
CA GLY A 160 17.70 -4.06 -23.84
C GLY A 160 17.78 -4.20 -22.32
N ILE A 161 17.93 -5.42 -21.77
CA ILE A 161 17.95 -5.62 -20.30
C ILE A 161 19.08 -4.87 -19.61
N GLU A 162 20.27 -4.80 -20.23
CA GLU A 162 21.40 -4.04 -19.69
C GLU A 162 21.15 -2.52 -19.76
N ASN A 163 20.46 -2.04 -20.80
CA ASN A 163 20.04 -0.65 -20.88
C ASN A 163 19.05 -0.30 -19.76
N THR A 164 18.10 -1.19 -19.47
CA THR A 164 17.16 -1.04 -18.37
C THR A 164 17.90 -0.99 -17.02
N LYS A 165 18.86 -1.89 -16.80
CA LYS A 165 19.70 -1.88 -15.60
C LYS A 165 20.44 -0.57 -15.41
N THR A 166 21.08 -0.09 -16.47
CA THR A 166 21.82 1.17 -16.47
C THR A 166 20.88 2.36 -16.20
N ALA A 167 19.74 2.41 -16.87
CA ALA A 167 18.76 3.47 -16.68
C ALA A 167 18.24 3.51 -15.24
N LEU A 168 17.87 2.38 -14.65
CA LEU A 168 17.42 2.31 -13.24
C LEU A 168 18.51 2.79 -12.26
N ALA A 169 19.76 2.40 -12.49
CA ALA A 169 20.88 2.83 -11.66
C ALA A 169 21.12 4.34 -11.78
N MET A 170 21.02 4.90 -12.99
CA MET A 170 21.14 6.34 -13.25
C MET A 170 20.02 7.11 -12.55
N GLU A 171 18.76 6.67 -12.70
CA GLU A 171 17.61 7.30 -12.05
C GLU A 171 17.78 7.32 -10.53
N LEU A 172 18.12 6.18 -9.93
CA LEU A 172 18.34 6.12 -8.48
C LEU A 172 19.48 7.04 -8.02
N SER A 173 20.53 7.21 -8.84
CA SER A 173 21.67 8.08 -8.51
C SER A 173 21.28 9.56 -8.34
N ASN A 174 20.19 10.02 -8.98
CA ASN A 174 19.66 11.37 -8.83
C ASN A 174 19.21 11.66 -7.39
N TYR A 175 18.95 10.62 -6.61
CA TYR A 175 18.45 10.71 -5.23
C TYR A 175 19.52 10.42 -4.17
N TYR A 176 20.78 10.18 -4.55
CA TYR A 176 21.87 9.95 -3.57
C TYR A 176 22.18 11.17 -2.69
N SER A 177 21.64 12.33 -2.99
CA SER A 177 21.72 13.49 -2.08
C SER A 177 20.81 13.34 -0.86
N LEU A 178 19.78 12.47 -0.92
CA LEU A 178 18.96 12.13 0.24
C LEU A 178 19.76 11.25 1.20
N THR A 179 19.77 11.62 2.47
CA THR A 179 20.44 10.85 3.52
C THR A 179 19.80 9.48 3.65
N GLY A 180 18.47 9.42 3.63
CA GLY A 180 17.72 8.16 3.71
C GLY A 180 18.14 7.14 2.64
N VAL A 181 18.39 7.56 1.39
CA VAL A 181 18.85 6.67 0.32
C VAL A 181 20.23 6.08 0.64
N LYS A 182 21.18 6.91 1.10
CA LYS A 182 22.53 6.44 1.48
C LYS A 182 22.44 5.49 2.67
N SER A 183 21.75 5.91 3.72
CA SER A 183 21.65 5.14 4.96
C SER A 183 20.98 3.78 4.75
N VAL A 184 19.96 3.69 3.89
CA VAL A 184 19.34 2.40 3.54
C VAL A 184 20.33 1.50 2.79
N ILE A 185 21.04 2.02 1.79
CA ILE A 185 21.98 1.23 0.97
C ILE A 185 23.17 0.73 1.81
N ASP A 186 23.66 1.56 2.73
CA ASP A 186 24.87 1.29 3.51
C ASP A 186 24.58 0.56 4.85
N SER A 187 23.33 0.24 5.14
CA SER A 187 22.91 -0.34 6.43
C SER A 187 22.09 -1.62 6.31
N GLN A 188 21.77 -2.22 7.47
CA GLN A 188 20.84 -3.36 7.56
C GLN A 188 19.39 -2.98 7.19
N SER A 189 19.07 -1.69 7.07
CA SER A 189 17.75 -1.24 6.68
C SER A 189 17.39 -1.62 5.23
N MET A 190 18.38 -1.92 4.37
CA MET A 190 18.08 -2.56 3.08
C MET A 190 17.45 -3.95 3.29
N THR A 191 17.93 -4.73 4.28
CA THR A 191 17.32 -6.02 4.62
C THR A 191 15.89 -5.86 5.15
N PHE A 192 15.60 -4.77 5.87
CA PHE A 192 14.22 -4.44 6.26
C PHE A 192 13.33 -4.13 5.06
N VAL A 193 13.83 -3.34 4.11
CA VAL A 193 13.13 -3.06 2.84
C VAL A 193 12.89 -4.35 2.04
N ASP A 194 13.91 -5.23 1.97
CA ASP A 194 13.80 -6.54 1.32
C ASP A 194 12.76 -7.43 1.99
N LEU A 195 12.70 -7.42 3.33
CA LEU A 195 11.76 -8.21 4.12
C LEU A 195 10.31 -7.76 3.85
N ILE A 196 10.05 -6.46 3.84
CA ILE A 196 8.72 -5.94 3.48
C ILE A 196 8.34 -6.37 2.06
N GLY A 197 9.27 -6.24 1.11
CA GLY A 197 9.06 -6.66 -0.27
C GLY A 197 8.66 -8.12 -0.42
N GLN A 198 9.10 -9.01 0.49
CA GLN A 198 8.78 -10.45 0.48
C GLN A 198 7.31 -10.75 0.80
N LEU A 199 6.56 -9.83 1.43
CA LEU A 199 5.13 -10.02 1.67
C LEU A 199 4.32 -10.21 0.37
N ARG A 200 4.85 -9.78 -0.79
CA ARG A 200 4.24 -10.05 -2.10
C ARG A 200 4.29 -11.52 -2.51
N PHE A 201 5.14 -12.34 -1.88
CA PHE A 201 5.21 -13.77 -2.15
C PHE A 201 4.14 -14.55 -1.41
N GLN A 202 3.50 -13.94 -0.44
CA GLN A 202 2.45 -14.55 0.36
C GLN A 202 1.07 -14.18 -0.23
N LYS A 203 0.41 -15.19 -0.80
CA LYS A 203 -0.94 -15.04 -1.33
C LYS A 203 -1.94 -15.17 -0.19
N ARG A 204 -2.91 -14.29 -0.18
CA ARG A 204 -4.05 -14.37 0.75
C ARG A 204 -5.03 -15.47 0.33
N TRP A 205 -5.81 -16.00 1.25
CA TRP A 205 -6.82 -17.05 0.98
C TRP A 205 -6.24 -18.35 0.41
N THR A 206 -5.08 -18.77 0.87
CA THR A 206 -4.24 -19.84 0.28
C THR A 206 -4.95 -21.17 -0.03
N ARG A 207 -6.09 -21.44 0.58
CA ARG A 207 -6.89 -22.68 0.37
C ARG A 207 -8.13 -22.48 -0.48
N ILE A 208 -8.41 -21.25 -0.91
CA ILE A 208 -9.62 -20.90 -1.64
C ILE A 208 -9.22 -20.32 -3.01
N PRO A 209 -9.60 -20.98 -4.12
CA PRO A 209 -9.36 -20.40 -5.45
C PRO A 209 -10.01 -19.02 -5.54
N ARG A 210 -9.26 -18.05 -6.01
CA ARG A 210 -9.73 -16.65 -6.21
C ARG A 210 -9.14 -16.03 -7.46
N ILE A 211 -9.87 -15.08 -8.02
CA ILE A 211 -9.46 -14.21 -9.12
C ILE A 211 -9.96 -12.79 -8.79
N PRO A 212 -9.08 -11.77 -8.82
CA PRO A 212 -7.61 -11.87 -8.87
C PRO A 212 -7.02 -12.47 -7.58
N GLU A 213 -5.82 -13.02 -7.70
CA GLU A 213 -5.02 -13.38 -6.53
C GLU A 213 -4.42 -12.11 -5.91
N THR A 214 -4.61 -11.92 -4.62
CA THR A 214 -4.04 -10.80 -3.86
C THR A 214 -2.95 -11.29 -2.91
N THR A 215 -2.00 -10.43 -2.63
CA THR A 215 -0.90 -10.70 -1.71
C THR A 215 -1.13 -9.97 -0.38
N VAL A 216 -0.40 -10.36 0.65
CA VAL A 216 -0.40 -9.66 1.94
C VAL A 216 0.07 -8.22 1.76
N LEU A 217 1.10 -7.98 0.93
CA LEU A 217 1.64 -6.64 0.70
C LEU A 217 0.60 -5.70 0.05
N GLY A 218 -0.03 -6.15 -1.03
CA GLY A 218 -1.03 -5.34 -1.75
C GLY A 218 -2.27 -5.06 -0.90
N HIS A 219 -2.72 -6.06 -0.12
CA HIS A 219 -3.81 -5.89 0.82
C HIS A 219 -3.49 -4.83 1.89
N SER A 220 -2.29 -4.85 2.47
CA SER A 220 -1.88 -3.88 3.49
C SER A 220 -1.95 -2.43 2.97
N LEU A 221 -1.56 -2.19 1.71
CA LEU A 221 -1.74 -0.85 1.10
C LEU A 221 -3.22 -0.49 0.92
N LEU A 222 -4.05 -1.44 0.49
CA LEU A 222 -5.48 -1.17 0.32
C LEU A 222 -6.12 -0.78 1.64
N VAL A 223 -5.78 -1.49 2.73
CA VAL A 223 -6.22 -1.17 4.10
C VAL A 223 -5.72 0.23 4.52
N ALA A 224 -4.44 0.53 4.30
CA ALA A 224 -3.87 1.84 4.63
C ALA A 224 -4.53 2.99 3.86
N ASN A 225 -4.79 2.81 2.56
CA ASN A 225 -5.49 3.81 1.75
C ASN A 225 -6.92 4.04 2.24
N MET A 226 -7.68 2.98 2.54
CA MET A 226 -9.02 3.11 3.12
C MET A 226 -8.99 3.81 4.48
N THR A 227 -8.02 3.48 5.32
CA THR A 227 -7.84 4.12 6.62
C THR A 227 -7.58 5.63 6.45
N TYR A 228 -6.68 6.03 5.56
CA TYR A 228 -6.44 7.44 5.25
C TYR A 228 -7.69 8.18 4.77
N LEU A 229 -8.46 7.57 3.86
CA LEU A 229 -9.70 8.17 3.36
C LEU A 229 -10.76 8.34 4.47
N ASN A 230 -10.85 7.36 5.39
CA ASN A 230 -11.72 7.45 6.57
C ASN A 230 -11.27 8.55 7.55
N ASP A 231 -9.96 8.73 7.72
CA ASP A 231 -9.40 9.78 8.57
C ASP A 231 -9.69 11.18 8.02
N LEU A 232 -9.65 11.35 6.70
CA LEU A 232 -10.08 12.60 6.07
C LEU A 232 -11.57 12.89 6.33
N ASP A 233 -12.44 11.88 6.22
CA ASP A 233 -13.87 12.03 6.49
C ASP A 233 -14.17 12.31 7.98
N SER A 234 -13.40 11.73 8.88
CA SER A 234 -13.49 11.95 10.33
C SER A 234 -12.78 13.21 10.81
N LYS A 235 -12.03 13.88 9.92
CA LYS A 235 -11.21 15.07 10.24
C LYS A 235 -10.17 14.78 11.31
N ALA A 236 -9.51 13.65 11.23
CA ALA A 236 -8.41 13.28 12.10
C ALA A 236 -7.25 14.28 11.98
N GLY A 237 -6.52 14.53 13.05
CA GLY A 237 -5.34 15.39 13.02
C GLY A 237 -4.15 14.70 12.33
N ALA A 238 -3.20 15.47 11.82
CA ALA A 238 -2.06 14.98 11.03
C ALA A 238 -1.28 13.84 11.73
N ARG A 239 -1.06 13.94 13.05
CA ARG A 239 -0.37 12.88 13.82
C ARG A 239 -1.16 11.58 13.85
N GLN A 240 -2.49 11.64 14.01
CA GLN A 240 -3.34 10.45 13.97
C GLN A 240 -3.37 9.85 12.57
N ILE A 241 -3.50 10.67 11.52
CA ILE A 241 -3.42 10.20 10.12
C ILE A 241 -2.13 9.42 9.87
N TYR A 242 -0.98 9.95 10.32
CA TYR A 242 0.30 9.25 10.24
C TYR A 242 0.25 7.89 10.96
N ASN A 243 -0.19 7.89 12.21
CA ASN A 243 -0.24 6.69 13.03
C ASN A 243 -1.19 5.64 12.42
N ASP A 244 -2.39 6.04 12.05
CA ASP A 244 -3.42 5.14 11.51
C ASP A 244 -2.98 4.54 10.17
N TYR A 245 -2.43 5.38 9.27
CA TYR A 245 -1.94 4.93 7.97
C TYR A 245 -0.80 3.92 8.07
N TYR A 246 0.24 4.22 8.88
CA TYR A 246 1.39 3.33 8.99
C TYR A 246 1.11 2.11 9.87
N THR A 247 0.22 2.20 10.87
CA THR A 247 -0.31 1.03 11.57
C THR A 247 -1.03 0.11 10.57
N ALA A 248 -1.88 0.66 9.71
CA ALA A 248 -2.58 -0.09 8.68
C ALA A 248 -1.63 -0.67 7.62
N LEU A 249 -0.58 0.06 7.22
CA LEU A 249 0.40 -0.43 6.24
C LEU A 249 1.26 -1.59 6.78
N PHE A 250 1.54 -1.60 8.08
CA PHE A 250 2.41 -2.59 8.72
C PHE A 250 1.65 -3.66 9.53
N HIS A 251 0.31 -3.66 9.53
CA HIS A 251 -0.48 -4.54 10.40
C HIS A 251 -0.20 -6.04 10.21
N ASP A 252 0.08 -6.46 8.98
CA ASP A 252 0.41 -7.84 8.61
C ASP A 252 1.93 -8.06 8.40
N LEU A 253 2.79 -7.10 8.78
CA LEU A 253 4.24 -7.25 8.60
C LEU A 253 4.82 -8.47 9.30
N PRO A 254 4.41 -8.86 10.52
CA PRO A 254 4.91 -10.07 11.18
C PRO A 254 4.68 -11.35 10.37
N GLU A 255 3.66 -11.38 9.50
CA GLU A 255 3.34 -12.54 8.65
C GLU A 255 4.48 -12.91 7.67
N VAL A 256 5.40 -11.99 7.38
CA VAL A 256 6.58 -12.32 6.57
C VAL A 256 7.42 -13.43 7.23
N LEU A 257 7.36 -13.55 8.56
CA LEU A 257 8.10 -14.54 9.36
C LEU A 257 7.22 -15.71 9.79
N THR A 258 5.94 -15.49 10.09
CA THR A 258 5.00 -16.51 10.61
C THR A 258 4.20 -17.21 9.52
N LYS A 259 4.03 -16.59 8.36
CA LYS A 259 3.02 -16.84 7.34
C LYS A 259 1.59 -16.58 7.85
N ASP A 260 0.67 -16.32 6.94
CA ASP A 260 -0.75 -16.13 7.25
C ASP A 260 -1.35 -17.42 7.83
N VAL A 261 -1.83 -17.36 9.09
CA VAL A 261 -2.59 -18.43 9.72
C VAL A 261 -4.07 -18.19 9.46
N ILE A 262 -4.69 -19.10 8.73
CA ILE A 262 -6.08 -18.94 8.28
C ILE A 262 -7.06 -18.76 9.45
N THR A 263 -8.00 -17.85 9.30
CA THR A 263 -9.02 -17.49 10.30
C THR A 263 -9.75 -18.71 10.93
N PRO A 264 -10.16 -19.77 10.18
CA PRO A 264 -10.78 -20.93 10.80
C PRO A 264 -9.92 -21.64 11.84
N VAL A 265 -8.59 -21.63 11.69
CA VAL A 265 -7.67 -22.20 12.69
C VAL A 265 -7.56 -21.28 13.90
N LYS A 266 -7.41 -19.97 13.67
CA LYS A 266 -7.38 -18.95 14.74
C LYS A 266 -8.62 -19.03 15.64
N VAL A 267 -9.81 -19.20 15.06
CA VAL A 267 -11.08 -19.19 15.79
C VAL A 267 -11.41 -20.51 16.50
N ASN A 268 -11.04 -21.65 15.90
CA ASN A 268 -11.45 -22.97 16.42
C ASN A 268 -10.42 -23.58 17.39
N VAL A 269 -9.24 -23.01 17.56
CA VAL A 269 -8.24 -23.46 18.53
C VAL A 269 -8.15 -22.46 19.66
N HIS A 270 -8.69 -22.84 20.82
CA HIS A 270 -8.73 -21.98 21.99
C HIS A 270 -7.32 -21.59 22.46
N GLY A 271 -7.07 -20.30 22.71
CA GLY A 271 -5.78 -19.77 23.14
C GLY A 271 -4.73 -19.64 22.02
N LEU A 272 -5.07 -19.95 20.76
CA LEU A 272 -4.11 -19.85 19.66
C LEU A 272 -3.82 -18.39 19.29
N VAL A 273 -4.80 -17.51 19.38
CA VAL A 273 -4.63 -16.08 19.04
C VAL A 273 -3.59 -15.48 19.95
N GLU A 274 -3.70 -15.69 21.24
CA GLU A 274 -2.75 -15.18 22.25
C GLU A 274 -1.34 -15.72 22.04
N ILE A 275 -1.20 -17.01 21.70
CA ILE A 275 0.11 -17.61 21.39
C ILE A 275 0.71 -17.00 20.11
N LEU A 276 -0.12 -16.76 19.11
CA LEU A 276 0.35 -16.12 17.87
C LEU A 276 0.80 -14.69 18.11
N ASP A 277 0.03 -13.90 18.85
CA ASP A 277 0.35 -12.51 19.18
C ASP A 277 1.68 -12.43 19.96
N GLU A 278 1.86 -13.29 21.00
CA GLU A 278 3.13 -13.39 21.74
C GLU A 278 4.31 -13.75 20.84
N TYR A 279 4.11 -14.76 19.97
CA TYR A 279 5.15 -15.21 19.05
C TYR A 279 5.49 -14.15 17.98
N GLU A 280 4.51 -13.43 17.46
CA GLU A 280 4.72 -12.32 16.53
C GLU A 280 5.49 -11.17 17.20
N HIS A 281 5.16 -10.81 18.43
CA HIS A 281 5.90 -9.81 19.20
C HIS A 281 7.35 -10.24 19.43
N GLU A 282 7.62 -11.52 19.74
CA GLU A 282 8.97 -12.05 19.89
C GLU A 282 9.75 -11.96 18.58
N LEU A 283 9.13 -12.33 17.46
CA LEU A 283 9.75 -12.27 16.13
C LEU A 283 10.04 -10.82 15.69
N VAL A 284 9.11 -9.92 15.88
CA VAL A 284 9.35 -8.49 15.61
C VAL A 284 10.54 -7.99 16.41
N ASN A 285 10.57 -8.25 17.72
CA ASN A 285 11.68 -7.80 18.57
C ASN A 285 13.03 -8.45 18.20
N SER A 286 13.04 -9.74 17.86
CA SER A 286 14.29 -10.49 17.64
C SER A 286 14.79 -10.46 16.20
N LYS A 287 13.91 -10.26 15.21
CA LYS A 287 14.22 -10.36 13.77
C LYS A 287 14.05 -9.08 12.99
N ILE A 288 13.04 -8.27 13.32
CA ILE A 288 12.74 -7.02 12.58
C ILE A 288 13.43 -5.83 13.23
N MET A 289 13.30 -5.64 14.54
CA MET A 289 13.92 -4.51 15.25
C MET A 289 15.42 -4.35 14.99
N PRO A 290 16.25 -5.42 14.95
CA PRO A 290 17.66 -5.28 14.64
C PRO A 290 17.97 -4.73 13.24
N LEU A 291 16.98 -4.71 12.32
CA LEU A 291 17.15 -4.24 10.94
C LEU A 291 16.90 -2.74 10.79
N ILE A 292 16.37 -2.07 11.81
CA ILE A 292 16.07 -0.64 11.82
C ILE A 292 16.83 0.06 12.95
N PRO A 293 17.13 1.38 12.83
CA PRO A 293 17.77 2.16 13.88
C PRO A 293 17.07 2.06 15.24
N GLU A 294 17.83 1.96 16.32
CA GLU A 294 17.31 1.86 17.68
C GLU A 294 16.37 3.03 18.05
N ALA A 295 16.66 4.21 17.51
CA ALA A 295 15.85 5.40 17.72
C ALA A 295 14.39 5.24 17.24
N TRP A 296 14.11 4.30 16.33
CA TRP A 296 12.76 4.07 15.82
C TRP A 296 12.01 2.97 16.57
N HIS A 297 12.68 2.16 17.39
CA HIS A 297 12.12 0.94 17.98
C HIS A 297 10.85 1.19 18.78
N GLU A 298 10.80 2.26 19.56
CA GLU A 298 9.63 2.57 20.40
C GLU A 298 8.41 2.96 19.54
N GLU A 299 8.62 3.84 18.57
CA GLU A 299 7.56 4.23 17.63
C GLU A 299 7.13 3.04 16.75
N PHE A 300 8.07 2.24 16.29
CA PHE A 300 7.76 1.09 15.43
C PHE A 300 6.95 0.03 16.19
N ARG A 301 7.25 -0.23 17.48
CA ARG A 301 6.38 -1.07 18.33
C ARG A 301 5.00 -0.48 18.48
N PHE A 302 4.91 0.82 18.71
CA PHE A 302 3.63 1.50 18.82
C PHE A 302 2.76 1.33 17.56
N LEU A 303 3.38 1.38 16.37
CA LEU A 303 2.67 1.20 15.09
C LEU A 303 2.31 -0.28 14.81
N THR A 304 3.16 -1.24 15.20
CA THR A 304 3.03 -2.62 14.73
C THR A 304 2.42 -3.60 15.75
N PHE A 305 2.51 -3.31 17.06
CA PHE A 305 1.93 -4.18 18.08
C PHE A 305 0.45 -3.83 18.27
N ASP A 306 -0.39 -4.85 18.40
CA ASP A 306 -1.84 -4.70 18.58
C ASP A 306 -2.47 -3.68 17.59
N PRO A 307 -2.31 -3.87 16.25
CA PRO A 307 -2.68 -2.87 15.26
C PRO A 307 -4.19 -2.56 15.24
N PHE A 308 -4.99 -3.45 15.77
CA PHE A 308 -6.46 -3.33 15.80
C PHE A 308 -7.01 -2.81 17.14
N ALA A 309 -6.15 -2.52 18.10
CA ALA A 309 -6.52 -1.88 19.36
C ALA A 309 -6.51 -0.35 19.21
N ASP A 310 -7.52 0.32 19.75
CA ASP A 310 -7.48 1.77 19.91
C ASP A 310 -6.39 2.15 20.91
N LYS A 311 -5.53 3.11 20.55
CA LYS A 311 -4.42 3.57 21.38
C LYS A 311 -4.51 5.06 21.62
N ASP A 312 -4.09 5.50 22.79
CA ASP A 312 -3.93 6.93 23.15
C ASP A 312 -2.66 7.06 23.98
N ASP A 313 -1.55 7.31 23.31
CA ASP A 313 -0.22 7.38 23.94
C ASP A 313 0.22 8.85 24.08
N ALA A 314 0.80 9.20 25.23
CA ALA A 314 1.21 10.57 25.54
C ALA A 314 2.34 11.09 24.61
N LYS A 315 3.20 10.20 24.09
CA LYS A 315 4.32 10.53 23.21
C LYS A 315 3.96 10.43 21.74
N PHE A 316 3.25 9.35 21.36
CA PHE A 316 2.98 9.03 19.97
C PHE A 316 1.58 9.46 19.51
N GLY A 317 0.66 9.76 20.42
CA GLY A 317 -0.70 10.17 20.10
C GLY A 317 -1.64 8.98 19.90
N LYS A 318 -2.65 9.15 19.04
CA LYS A 318 -3.76 8.20 18.88
C LYS A 318 -3.57 7.26 17.70
N VAL A 319 -4.13 6.03 17.86
CA VAL A 319 -4.42 5.09 16.78
C VAL A 319 -5.88 4.66 16.89
N ASN A 320 -6.61 4.69 15.79
CA ASN A 320 -7.98 4.18 15.69
C ASN A 320 -7.96 2.73 15.15
N GLY A 321 -7.48 1.81 15.98
CA GLY A 321 -7.32 0.40 15.61
C GLY A 321 -8.61 -0.28 15.19
N ARG A 322 -9.74 0.13 15.79
CA ARG A 322 -11.07 -0.35 15.41
C ARG A 322 -11.42 -0.01 13.95
N CYS A 323 -11.16 1.22 13.50
CA CYS A 323 -11.39 1.60 12.10
C CYS A 323 -10.42 0.87 11.17
N ILE A 324 -9.15 0.70 11.55
CA ILE A 324 -8.18 -0.10 10.79
C ILE A 324 -8.70 -1.52 10.60
N LYS A 325 -9.20 -2.16 11.68
CA LYS A 325 -9.80 -3.51 11.57
C LYS A 325 -11.00 -3.57 10.64
N LEU A 326 -11.83 -2.55 10.62
CA LEU A 326 -12.98 -2.49 9.71
C LEU A 326 -12.54 -2.31 8.25
N CYS A 327 -11.47 -1.55 8.00
CA CYS A 327 -10.86 -1.44 6.67
C CYS A 327 -10.24 -2.76 6.21
N ASP A 328 -9.57 -3.50 7.10
CA ASP A 328 -9.06 -4.86 6.81
C ASP A 328 -10.21 -5.81 6.43
N VAL A 329 -11.30 -5.83 7.20
CA VAL A 329 -12.49 -6.63 6.89
C VAL A 329 -13.12 -6.22 5.55
N MET A 330 -13.16 -4.92 5.23
CA MET A 330 -13.66 -4.41 3.95
C MET A 330 -12.76 -4.85 2.79
N GLY A 331 -11.44 -4.82 2.95
CA GLY A 331 -10.49 -5.34 1.95
C GLY A 331 -10.71 -6.83 1.68
N ALA A 332 -10.84 -7.64 2.73
CA ALA A 332 -11.14 -9.06 2.60
C ALA A 332 -12.52 -9.33 1.96
N TYR A 333 -13.53 -8.50 2.26
CA TYR A 333 -14.84 -8.57 1.61
C TYR A 333 -14.75 -8.28 0.10
N LEU A 334 -14.02 -7.23 -0.30
CA LEU A 334 -13.80 -6.92 -1.72
C LEU A 334 -13.13 -8.09 -2.44
N GLU A 335 -12.08 -8.65 -1.86
CA GLU A 335 -11.37 -9.82 -2.40
C GLU A 335 -12.31 -11.01 -2.65
N ALA A 336 -13.19 -11.32 -1.71
CA ALA A 336 -14.13 -12.44 -1.83
C ALA A 336 -15.26 -12.12 -2.83
N ASN A 337 -15.85 -10.94 -2.75
CA ASN A 337 -16.98 -10.54 -3.59
C ASN A 337 -16.58 -10.41 -5.08
N VAL A 338 -15.46 -9.72 -5.40
CA VAL A 338 -14.94 -9.65 -6.78
C VAL A 338 -14.74 -11.03 -7.37
N SER A 339 -14.07 -11.90 -6.63
CA SER A 339 -13.78 -13.26 -7.09
C SER A 339 -15.07 -14.06 -7.39
N ARG A 340 -16.09 -13.90 -6.56
CA ARG A 340 -17.38 -14.55 -6.76
C ARG A 340 -18.14 -13.98 -7.96
N ARG A 341 -18.11 -12.66 -8.16
CA ARG A 341 -18.72 -11.99 -9.32
C ARG A 341 -18.02 -12.33 -10.63
N LEU A 342 -16.72 -12.61 -10.60
CA LEU A 342 -15.95 -13.14 -11.73
C LEU A 342 -16.16 -14.65 -11.99
N GLY A 343 -17.07 -15.27 -11.26
CA GLY A 343 -17.53 -16.64 -11.53
C GLY A 343 -16.82 -17.73 -10.73
N ILE A 344 -16.07 -17.39 -9.70
CA ILE A 344 -15.49 -18.40 -8.78
C ILE A 344 -16.55 -18.83 -7.77
N HIS A 345 -17.07 -20.04 -7.93
CA HIS A 345 -18.10 -20.61 -7.07
C HIS A 345 -17.52 -21.72 -6.19
N SER A 346 -17.11 -21.37 -4.97
CA SER A 346 -16.79 -22.35 -3.93
C SER A 346 -17.60 -22.07 -2.66
N ALA A 347 -17.98 -23.14 -1.94
CA ALA A 347 -18.76 -23.00 -0.70
C ALA A 347 -17.99 -22.17 0.35
N ASN A 348 -16.69 -22.38 0.45
CA ASN A 348 -15.85 -21.66 1.41
C ASN A 348 -15.73 -20.15 1.07
N LEU A 349 -15.62 -19.80 -0.22
CA LEU A 349 -15.57 -18.41 -0.64
C LEU A 349 -16.90 -17.69 -0.35
N LYS A 350 -18.03 -18.37 -0.67
CA LYS A 350 -19.37 -17.84 -0.39
C LYS A 350 -19.57 -17.61 1.11
N HIS A 351 -19.27 -18.62 1.92
CA HIS A 351 -19.39 -18.51 3.38
C HIS A 351 -18.48 -17.39 3.95
N GLY A 352 -17.24 -17.29 3.46
CA GLY A 352 -16.32 -16.22 3.85
C GLY A 352 -16.88 -14.83 3.52
N GLU A 353 -17.39 -14.63 2.30
CA GLU A 353 -18.01 -13.38 1.89
C GLU A 353 -19.24 -13.03 2.75
N GLU A 354 -20.14 -13.98 2.97
CA GLU A 354 -21.34 -13.80 3.79
C GLU A 354 -20.98 -13.39 5.23
N SER A 355 -20.01 -14.06 5.84
CA SER A 355 -19.53 -13.74 7.18
C SER A 355 -18.90 -12.35 7.29
N LEU A 356 -18.11 -11.95 6.27
CA LEU A 356 -17.52 -10.61 6.21
C LEU A 356 -18.59 -9.53 6.02
N ARG A 357 -19.58 -9.76 5.16
CA ARG A 357 -20.73 -8.87 4.95
C ARG A 357 -21.52 -8.69 6.25
N GLU A 358 -21.91 -9.76 6.93
CA GLU A 358 -22.62 -9.71 8.22
C GLU A 358 -21.85 -8.90 9.27
N ARG A 359 -20.53 -9.08 9.32
CA ARG A 359 -19.67 -8.31 10.22
C ARG A 359 -19.65 -6.82 9.88
N LEU A 360 -19.54 -6.47 8.60
CA LEU A 360 -19.57 -5.08 8.14
C LEU A 360 -20.94 -4.43 8.36
N GLU A 361 -22.04 -5.16 8.17
CA GLU A 361 -23.39 -4.68 8.46
C GLU A 361 -23.59 -4.39 9.96
N ARG A 362 -23.04 -5.24 10.83
CA ARG A 362 -23.15 -5.09 12.28
C ARG A 362 -22.24 -4.01 12.85
N ASP A 363 -20.98 -3.98 12.44
CA ASP A 363 -19.90 -3.20 13.09
C ASP A 363 -19.39 -2.04 12.22
N GLY A 364 -19.68 -2.04 10.92
CA GLY A 364 -19.01 -1.18 9.92
C GLY A 364 -19.49 0.27 9.82
N ALA A 365 -20.41 0.69 10.70
CA ALA A 365 -20.91 2.07 10.70
C ALA A 365 -19.79 3.15 10.77
N PRO A 366 -18.69 2.98 11.54
CA PRO A 366 -17.63 3.98 11.62
C PRO A 366 -16.96 4.29 10.27
N ILE A 367 -16.88 3.33 9.36
CA ILE A 367 -16.31 3.51 8.01
C ILE A 367 -17.38 3.70 6.91
N GLY A 368 -18.66 3.74 7.28
CA GLY A 368 -19.76 3.84 6.32
C GLY A 368 -19.96 2.58 5.46
N ALA A 369 -19.66 1.40 6.02
CA ALA A 369 -19.61 0.12 5.28
C ALA A 369 -20.90 -0.21 4.52
N SER A 370 -22.08 0.08 5.06
CA SER A 370 -23.36 -0.17 4.39
C SER A 370 -23.50 0.57 3.06
N GLU A 371 -23.07 1.83 3.00
CA GLU A 371 -23.07 2.64 1.77
C GLU A 371 -22.04 2.11 0.77
N LEU A 372 -20.83 1.78 1.25
CA LEU A 372 -19.76 1.22 0.42
C LEU A 372 -20.19 -0.11 -0.22
N MET A 373 -20.76 -1.03 0.56
CA MET A 373 -21.23 -2.32 0.05
C MET A 373 -22.40 -2.14 -0.94
N ARG A 374 -23.36 -1.26 -0.63
CA ARG A 374 -24.47 -0.94 -1.55
C ARG A 374 -23.93 -0.43 -2.89
N ARG A 375 -23.00 0.54 -2.86
CA ARG A 375 -22.38 1.06 -4.07
C ARG A 375 -21.65 -0.03 -4.84
N PHE A 376 -20.92 -0.88 -4.14
CA PHE A 376 -20.18 -1.98 -4.75
C PHE A 376 -21.10 -3.00 -5.43
N ASP A 377 -22.23 -3.33 -4.81
CA ASP A 377 -23.23 -4.23 -5.40
C ASP A 377 -23.83 -3.68 -6.72
N GLU A 378 -23.87 -2.35 -6.89
CA GLU A 378 -24.37 -1.65 -8.08
C GLU A 378 -23.32 -1.49 -9.20
N MET A 379 -22.01 -1.66 -8.88
CA MET A 379 -20.93 -1.52 -9.86
C MET A 379 -20.89 -2.69 -10.83
N GLU A 380 -20.56 -2.44 -12.09
CA GLU A 380 -20.09 -3.44 -13.05
C GLU A 380 -18.59 -3.70 -12.82
N ILE A 381 -18.18 -4.98 -12.75
CA ILE A 381 -16.77 -5.39 -12.56
C ILE A 381 -16.31 -6.25 -13.73
#